data_f0c1ddfb6e49aacdd42d5f160c373b2c
#
_entry.id   f0c1ddfb6e49aacdd42d5f160c373b2c
#
_cell.length_a   1.000
_cell.length_b   1.000
_cell.length_c   1.000
_cell.angle_alpha   90.00
_cell.angle_beta   90.00
_cell.angle_gamma   90.00
#
_symmetry.space_group_name_H-M   'P 1'
#
loop_
_entity.id
_entity.type
_entity.pdbx_description
1 polymer ?
#
loop_
_entity_poly.entity_id
_entity_poly.type
_entity_poly.pdbx_seq_one_letter_code
_entity_poly.pdbx_strand_id
1 'polypeptide(L)'
;MQSNKKQKQVTGITALYCRLSRDDNTDRESNSIANQKKMLQAYARENHMGNTKFYVDDGYTGTNFNRPGFQELLDDIEMGYVGTIIVKDMSRFGREYLQVGYYTENYFPDHNIRFIAINDNVDCVDGATDMDDFIPIKNIMNELYAKDISRKVRSAHNTRGRAGEP
;
A
#
# COMPACT_ATOMS: atom_id res chain seq x y z
N MET A 1 21.85 -14.48 -24.65
CA MET A 1 22.44 -13.46 -23.76
C MET A 1 21.49 -13.29 -22.58
N GLN A 2 21.85 -13.80 -21.44
CA GLN A 2 21.14 -13.49 -20.20
C GLN A 2 21.53 -12.07 -19.81
N SER A 3 20.59 -11.13 -19.87
CA SER A 3 20.81 -9.83 -19.30
C SER A 3 20.87 -10.00 -17.78
N ASN A 4 22.08 -9.94 -17.23
CA ASN A 4 22.27 -9.70 -15.82
C ASN A 4 21.61 -8.35 -15.48
N LYS A 5 20.33 -8.36 -15.11
CA LYS A 5 19.78 -7.26 -14.33
C LYS A 5 20.60 -7.26 -13.05
N LYS A 6 21.65 -6.47 -13.00
CA LYS A 6 22.33 -6.14 -11.76
C LYS A 6 21.24 -5.67 -10.82
N GLN A 7 20.92 -6.48 -9.81
CA GLN A 7 20.15 -6.02 -8.66
C GLN A 7 20.96 -4.85 -8.11
N LYS A 8 20.52 -3.64 -8.45
CA LYS A 8 21.05 -2.44 -7.84
C LYS A 8 20.75 -2.60 -6.35
N GLN A 9 21.78 -2.81 -5.55
CA GLN A 9 21.62 -2.80 -4.10
C GLN A 9 21.00 -1.45 -3.76
N VAL A 10 19.73 -1.49 -3.37
CA VAL A 10 19.03 -0.30 -2.91
C VAL A 10 19.61 0.02 -1.54
N THR A 11 20.56 0.94 -1.52
CA THR A 11 21.17 1.45 -0.29
C THR A 11 20.18 2.44 0.31
N GLY A 12 19.35 2.00 1.24
CA GLY A 12 18.39 2.86 1.89
C GLY A 12 17.51 2.07 2.85
N ILE A 13 16.61 2.80 3.54
CA ILE A 13 15.62 2.19 4.42
C ILE A 13 14.66 1.34 3.58
N THR A 14 14.41 0.11 4.04
CA THR A 14 13.27 -0.68 3.62
C THR A 14 12.09 -0.33 4.54
N ALA A 15 11.17 0.48 4.03
CA ALA A 15 10.01 0.93 4.77
C ALA A 15 8.94 -0.16 4.81
N LEU A 16 8.54 -0.55 6.02
CA LEU A 16 7.48 -1.53 6.26
C LEU A 16 6.25 -0.76 6.72
N TYR A 17 5.29 -0.56 5.83
CA TYR A 17 4.11 0.25 6.09
C TYR A 17 2.92 -0.61 6.48
N CYS A 18 2.33 -0.31 7.64
CA CYS A 18 1.16 -1.00 8.18
C CYS A 18 0.03 -0.01 8.43
N ARG A 19 -1.18 -0.37 8.03
CA ARG A 19 -2.37 0.43 8.29
C ARG A 19 -3.55 -0.45 8.70
N LEU A 20 -4.28 0.01 9.71
CA LEU A 20 -5.53 -0.60 10.13
C LEU A 20 -6.57 0.50 10.34
N SER A 21 -7.72 0.40 9.68
CA SER A 21 -8.85 1.30 9.92
C SER A 21 -9.80 0.71 10.98
N ARG A 22 -10.61 1.57 11.60
CA ARG A 22 -11.63 1.15 12.58
C ARG A 22 -12.73 0.29 11.95
N ASP A 23 -12.94 0.43 10.63
CA ASP A 23 -13.97 -0.29 9.88
C ASP A 23 -13.52 -1.67 9.38
N ASP A 24 -12.24 -2.04 9.56
CA ASP A 24 -11.68 -3.34 9.15
C ASP A 24 -11.98 -4.46 10.17
N ASN A 25 -13.23 -4.55 10.62
CA ASN A 25 -13.64 -5.42 11.73
C ASN A 25 -13.82 -6.91 11.37
N THR A 26 -13.70 -7.28 10.10
CA THR A 26 -14.10 -8.63 9.64
C THR A 26 -13.02 -9.68 9.76
N ASP A 27 -11.75 -9.31 9.97
CA ASP A 27 -10.63 -10.24 10.08
C ASP A 27 -9.56 -9.67 11.04
N ARG A 28 -9.94 -9.56 12.31
CA ARG A 28 -9.13 -8.85 13.32
C ARG A 28 -7.73 -9.41 13.52
N GLU A 29 -7.54 -10.72 13.36
CA GLU A 29 -6.23 -11.33 13.59
C GLU A 29 -5.29 -11.20 12.40
N SER A 30 -5.75 -11.55 11.19
CA SER A 30 -4.88 -11.53 10.01
C SER A 30 -4.48 -10.11 9.56
N ASN A 31 -5.34 -9.12 9.84
CA ASN A 31 -5.10 -7.73 9.48
C ASN A 31 -4.56 -6.86 10.62
N SER A 32 -4.37 -7.42 11.82
CA SER A 32 -3.83 -6.66 12.94
C SER A 32 -2.46 -6.03 12.59
N ILE A 33 -2.14 -4.93 13.24
CA ILE A 33 -0.82 -4.29 13.06
C ILE A 33 0.30 -5.26 13.40
N ALA A 34 0.15 -6.05 14.47
CA ALA A 34 1.15 -7.06 14.87
C ALA A 34 1.39 -8.10 13.77
N ASN A 35 0.33 -8.62 13.16
CA ASN A 35 0.45 -9.61 12.09
C ASN A 35 1.00 -9.01 10.80
N GLN A 36 0.60 -7.78 10.45
CA GLN A 36 1.22 -7.07 9.33
C GLN A 36 2.73 -6.90 9.54
N LYS A 37 3.15 -6.45 10.72
CA LYS A 37 4.58 -6.32 11.06
C LYS A 37 5.35 -7.63 10.91
N LYS A 38 4.81 -8.73 11.43
CA LYS A 38 5.43 -10.06 11.29
C LYS A 38 5.58 -10.47 9.83
N MET A 39 4.53 -10.29 9.04
CA MET A 39 4.53 -10.64 7.62
C MET A 39 5.54 -9.82 6.84
N LEU A 40 5.55 -8.51 7.01
CA LEU A 40 6.46 -7.61 6.30
C LEU A 40 7.92 -7.87 6.71
N GLN A 41 8.17 -8.08 8.00
CA GLN A 41 9.53 -8.39 8.50
C GLN A 41 10.04 -9.73 7.96
N ALA A 42 9.19 -10.75 7.92
CA ALA A 42 9.54 -12.05 7.35
C ALA A 42 9.86 -11.95 5.86
N TYR A 43 9.04 -11.22 5.11
CA TYR A 43 9.28 -10.99 3.69
C TYR A 43 10.61 -10.27 3.44
N ALA A 44 10.89 -9.21 4.19
CA ALA A 44 12.15 -8.47 4.07
C ALA A 44 13.35 -9.38 4.37
N ARG A 45 13.26 -10.20 5.38
CA ARG A 45 14.32 -11.17 5.77
C ARG A 45 14.54 -12.22 4.67
N GLU A 46 13.47 -12.82 4.15
CA GLU A 46 13.53 -13.85 3.10
C GLU A 46 14.11 -13.30 1.80
N ASN A 47 13.90 -12.02 1.50
CA ASN A 47 14.40 -11.34 0.31
C ASN A 47 15.71 -10.57 0.55
N HIS A 48 16.36 -10.79 1.70
CA HIS A 48 17.65 -10.14 2.05
C HIS A 48 17.59 -8.62 2.02
N MET A 49 16.46 -8.04 2.45
CA MET A 49 16.28 -6.59 2.56
C MET A 49 16.61 -6.15 3.99
N GLY A 50 17.70 -5.43 4.16
CA GLY A 50 18.13 -4.89 5.44
C GLY A 50 17.62 -3.48 5.71
N ASN A 51 18.03 -2.92 6.87
CA ASN A 51 17.70 -1.57 7.27
C ASN A 51 16.19 -1.28 7.27
N THR A 52 15.41 -2.16 7.91
CA THR A 52 13.96 -2.05 7.97
C THR A 52 13.51 -1.02 9.00
N LYS A 53 12.49 -0.26 8.67
CA LYS A 53 11.81 0.68 9.56
C LYS A 53 10.30 0.56 9.40
N PHE A 54 9.58 0.45 10.52
CA PHE A 54 8.12 0.42 10.51
C PHE A 54 7.53 1.84 10.47
N TYR A 55 6.50 2.00 9.63
CA TYR A 55 5.62 3.16 9.60
C TYR A 55 4.20 2.65 9.82
N VAL A 56 3.53 3.13 10.86
CA VAL A 56 2.27 2.55 11.30
C VAL A 56 1.19 3.61 11.45
N ASP A 57 0.04 3.36 10.84
CA ASP A 57 -1.18 4.14 10.99
C ASP A 57 -2.30 3.24 11.49
N ASP A 58 -2.50 3.23 12.80
CA ASP A 58 -3.58 2.48 13.45
C ASP A 58 -4.78 3.37 13.71
N GLY A 59 -5.94 2.99 13.21
CA GLY A 59 -7.18 3.74 13.32
C GLY A 59 -7.42 4.77 12.20
N TYR A 60 -6.65 4.73 11.13
CA TYR A 60 -6.77 5.64 9.99
C TYR A 60 -7.38 4.97 8.76
N THR A 61 -8.28 5.69 8.07
CA THR A 61 -8.92 5.21 6.85
C THR A 61 -7.96 5.13 5.66
N GLY A 62 -8.25 4.20 4.72
CA GLY A 62 -7.56 4.12 3.44
C GLY A 62 -8.03 5.13 2.38
N THR A 63 -9.06 5.93 2.68
CA THR A 63 -9.68 6.85 1.69
C THR A 63 -8.92 8.16 1.49
N ASN A 64 -7.97 8.48 2.35
CA ASN A 64 -7.05 9.60 2.19
C ASN A 64 -5.66 9.25 2.70
N PHE A 65 -4.67 10.06 2.35
CA PHE A 65 -3.28 9.89 2.75
C PHE A 65 -2.85 10.87 3.85
N ASN A 66 -3.80 11.56 4.49
CA ASN A 66 -3.52 12.43 5.63
C ASN A 66 -3.39 11.59 6.91
N ARG A 67 -2.30 10.86 7.01
CA ARG A 67 -1.99 9.91 8.08
C ARG A 67 -0.58 10.18 8.60
N PRO A 68 -0.38 10.22 9.94
CA PRO A 68 0.93 10.58 10.51
C PRO A 68 2.08 9.66 10.10
N GLY A 69 1.87 8.35 10.10
CA GLY A 69 2.89 7.39 9.68
C GLY A 69 3.25 7.51 8.20
N PHE A 70 2.26 7.73 7.36
CA PHE A 70 2.49 7.97 5.94
C PHE A 70 3.20 9.31 5.69
N GLN A 71 2.86 10.36 6.42
CA GLN A 71 3.56 11.64 6.32
C GLN A 71 5.03 11.52 6.76
N GLU A 72 5.32 10.78 7.82
CA GLU A 72 6.69 10.47 8.23
C GLU A 72 7.45 9.73 7.12
N LEU A 73 6.80 8.75 6.47
CA LEU A 73 7.37 8.04 5.33
C LEU A 73 7.71 9.00 4.18
N LEU A 74 6.80 9.92 3.84
CA LEU A 74 7.05 10.92 2.80
C LEU A 74 8.22 11.83 3.16
N ASP A 75 8.32 12.27 4.41
CA ASP A 75 9.45 13.09 4.87
C ASP A 75 10.78 12.35 4.71
N ASP A 76 10.82 11.08 5.08
CA ASP A 76 12.02 10.25 4.91
C ASP A 76 12.36 10.00 3.43
N ILE A 77 11.36 9.90 2.56
CA ILE A 77 11.55 9.82 1.11
C ILE A 77 12.16 11.10 0.55
N GLU A 78 11.63 12.26 0.95
CA GLU A 78 12.14 13.57 0.52
C GLU A 78 13.60 13.80 0.96
N MET A 79 13.98 13.26 2.11
CA MET A 79 15.37 13.28 2.60
C MET A 79 16.28 12.28 1.88
N GLY A 80 15.74 11.43 1.00
CA GLY A 80 16.50 10.42 0.28
C GLY A 80 16.86 9.18 1.09
N TYR A 81 16.20 8.93 2.22
CA TYR A 81 16.52 7.82 3.11
C TYR A 81 15.89 6.49 2.71
N VAL A 82 14.80 6.51 1.95
CA VAL A 82 14.00 5.32 1.63
C VAL A 82 14.32 4.81 0.23
N GLY A 83 14.55 3.51 0.10
CA GLY A 83 14.76 2.86 -1.19
C GLY A 83 13.66 1.88 -1.59
N THR A 84 12.99 1.29 -0.62
CA THR A 84 11.92 0.30 -0.86
C THR A 84 10.78 0.51 0.12
N ILE A 85 9.55 0.33 -0.37
CA ILE A 85 8.33 0.32 0.45
C ILE A 85 7.65 -1.05 0.29
N ILE A 86 7.31 -1.68 1.42
CA ILE A 86 6.59 -2.95 1.44
C ILE A 86 5.29 -2.76 2.20
N VAL A 87 4.18 -3.19 1.59
CA VAL A 87 2.85 -3.26 2.21
C VAL A 87 2.30 -4.68 2.10
N LYS A 88 1.37 -5.04 2.96
CA LYS A 88 0.71 -6.35 2.90
C LYS A 88 -0.07 -6.51 1.59
N ASP A 89 -0.89 -5.52 1.28
CA ASP A 89 -1.68 -5.43 0.05
C ASP A 89 -2.00 -3.96 -0.28
N MET A 90 -2.58 -3.73 -1.45
CA MET A 90 -2.89 -2.37 -1.90
C MET A 90 -3.91 -1.68 -1.00
N SER A 91 -4.84 -2.42 -0.38
CA SER A 91 -5.84 -1.84 0.53
C SER A 91 -5.20 -1.24 1.79
N ARG A 92 -4.08 -1.80 2.26
CA ARG A 92 -3.30 -1.23 3.38
C ARG A 92 -2.58 0.04 2.98
N PHE A 93 -2.14 0.14 1.74
CA PHE A 93 -1.53 1.36 1.21
C PHE A 93 -2.56 2.48 1.05
N GLY A 94 -3.65 2.23 0.32
CA GLY A 94 -4.72 3.21 0.15
C GLY A 94 -5.82 2.72 -0.78
N ARG A 95 -6.98 3.36 -0.70
CA ARG A 95 -8.18 3.04 -1.50
C ARG A 95 -8.60 4.16 -2.43
N GLU A 96 -7.96 5.33 -2.34
CA GLU A 96 -8.27 6.45 -3.22
C GLU A 96 -7.49 6.31 -4.53
N TYR A 97 -8.23 6.06 -5.61
CA TYR A 97 -7.67 5.68 -6.91
C TYR A 97 -6.67 6.69 -7.47
N LEU A 98 -7.02 7.98 -7.44
CA LEU A 98 -6.17 9.02 -8.04
C LEU A 98 -4.88 9.22 -7.25
N GLN A 99 -4.94 9.21 -5.94
CA GLN A 99 -3.77 9.38 -5.08
C GLN A 99 -2.86 8.15 -5.12
N VAL A 100 -3.42 6.95 -5.10
CA VAL A 100 -2.64 5.71 -5.27
C VAL A 100 -1.93 5.71 -6.62
N GLY A 101 -2.62 6.08 -7.70
CA GLY A 101 -2.03 6.21 -9.03
C GLY A 101 -0.89 7.22 -9.05
N TYR A 102 -1.08 8.39 -8.46
CA TYR A 102 -0.05 9.41 -8.35
C TYR A 102 1.21 8.90 -7.66
N TYR A 103 1.08 8.27 -6.48
CA TYR A 103 2.24 7.77 -5.75
C TYR A 103 2.95 6.62 -6.47
N THR A 104 2.21 5.67 -7.00
CA THR A 104 2.78 4.48 -7.62
C THR A 104 3.34 4.73 -9.03
N GLU A 105 2.70 5.59 -9.81
CA GLU A 105 3.08 5.87 -11.19
C GLU A 105 4.07 7.04 -11.35
N ASN A 106 4.02 8.01 -10.44
CA ASN A 106 4.82 9.23 -10.55
C ASN A 106 5.78 9.43 -9.37
N TYR A 107 5.27 9.51 -8.15
CA TYR A 107 6.05 9.91 -7.00
C TYR A 107 7.15 8.91 -6.64
N PHE A 108 6.82 7.63 -6.53
CA PHE A 108 7.81 6.61 -6.19
C PHE A 108 8.83 6.38 -7.31
N PRO A 109 8.46 6.30 -8.60
CA PRO A 109 9.44 6.24 -9.68
C PRO A 109 10.36 7.46 -9.74
N ASP A 110 9.84 8.67 -9.51
CA ASP A 110 10.63 9.90 -9.51
C ASP A 110 11.68 9.93 -8.38
N HIS A 111 11.40 9.26 -7.26
CA HIS A 111 12.32 9.14 -6.12
C HIS A 111 13.13 7.82 -6.14
N ASN A 112 13.05 7.05 -7.20
CA ASN A 112 13.73 5.75 -7.35
C ASN A 112 13.37 4.76 -6.25
N ILE A 113 12.08 4.66 -5.90
CA ILE A 113 11.58 3.78 -4.85
C ILE A 113 10.96 2.53 -5.47
N ARG A 114 11.39 1.37 -4.97
CA ARG A 114 10.73 0.10 -5.25
C ARG A 114 9.50 -0.07 -4.36
N PHE A 115 8.36 -0.39 -4.96
CA PHE A 115 7.10 -0.58 -4.25
C PHE A 115 6.63 -2.03 -4.36
N ILE A 116 6.35 -2.66 -3.22
CA ILE A 116 5.95 -4.07 -3.15
C ILE A 116 4.64 -4.17 -2.34
N ALA A 117 3.63 -4.82 -2.93
CA ALA A 117 2.41 -5.25 -2.25
C ALA A 117 2.36 -6.78 -2.30
N ILE A 118 2.60 -7.43 -1.15
CA ILE A 118 2.90 -8.87 -1.10
C ILE A 118 1.73 -9.71 -1.59
N ASN A 119 0.54 -9.54 -1.02
CA ASN A 119 -0.63 -10.36 -1.34
C ASN A 119 -1.20 -10.12 -2.73
N ASP A 120 -0.91 -8.99 -3.32
CA ASP A 120 -1.35 -8.62 -4.66
C ASP A 120 -0.31 -8.95 -5.75
N ASN A 121 0.81 -9.53 -5.37
CA ASN A 121 1.94 -9.83 -6.27
C ASN A 121 2.43 -8.61 -7.07
N VAL A 122 2.38 -7.44 -6.45
CA VAL A 122 2.90 -6.20 -7.04
C VAL A 122 4.33 -5.98 -6.60
N ASP A 123 5.21 -5.78 -7.56
CA ASP A 123 6.61 -5.42 -7.34
C ASP A 123 7.06 -4.48 -8.46
N CYS A 124 6.97 -3.18 -8.20
CA CYS A 124 7.39 -2.14 -9.11
C CYS A 124 8.86 -1.83 -8.86
N VAL A 125 9.73 -2.31 -9.72
CA VAL A 125 11.16 -2.06 -9.64
C VAL A 125 11.47 -0.65 -10.11
N ASP A 126 12.40 0.00 -9.40
CA ASP A 126 12.95 1.32 -9.68
C ASP A 126 13.24 1.57 -11.18
N GLY A 127 12.72 2.68 -11.70
CA GLY A 127 12.99 3.14 -13.07
C GLY A 127 12.38 2.30 -14.19
N ALA A 128 11.55 1.31 -13.87
CA ALA A 128 10.77 0.59 -14.86
C ALA A 128 9.62 1.48 -15.35
N THR A 129 9.83 2.08 -16.52
CA THR A 129 8.78 2.83 -17.24
C THR A 129 7.87 1.90 -18.04
N ASP A 130 7.91 0.60 -17.80
CA ASP A 130 7.02 -0.35 -18.44
C ASP A 130 5.60 -0.16 -17.91
N MET A 131 4.72 0.29 -18.79
CA MET A 131 3.29 0.44 -18.48
C MET A 131 2.66 -0.86 -17.97
N ASP A 132 3.26 -1.99 -18.30
CA ASP A 132 2.82 -3.32 -17.89
C ASP A 132 2.91 -3.53 -16.36
N ASP A 133 3.82 -2.86 -15.66
CA ASP A 133 3.96 -2.96 -14.21
C ASP A 133 2.82 -2.25 -13.44
N PHE A 134 2.15 -1.29 -14.09
CA PHE A 134 1.05 -0.53 -13.48
C PHE A 134 -0.34 -1.11 -13.75
N ILE A 135 -0.48 -1.98 -14.75
CA ILE A 135 -1.77 -2.61 -15.08
C ILE A 135 -2.35 -3.42 -13.92
N PRO A 136 -1.57 -4.27 -13.20
CA PRO A 136 -2.08 -4.96 -12.03
C PRO A 136 -2.58 -4.03 -10.94
N ILE A 137 -1.89 -2.92 -10.69
CA ILE A 137 -2.30 -1.92 -9.70
C ILE A 137 -3.64 -1.27 -10.10
N LYS A 138 -3.79 -0.88 -11.36
CA LYS A 138 -5.04 -0.30 -11.87
C LYS A 138 -6.22 -1.26 -11.74
N ASN A 139 -6.02 -2.54 -12.07
CA ASN A 139 -7.06 -3.56 -11.95
C ASN A 139 -7.47 -3.77 -10.49
N ILE A 140 -6.52 -3.84 -9.57
CA ILE A 140 -6.79 -3.97 -8.13
C ILE A 140 -7.55 -2.75 -7.61
N MET A 141 -7.13 -1.55 -7.99
CA MET A 141 -7.79 -0.31 -7.55
C MET A 141 -9.21 -0.18 -8.10
N ASN A 142 -9.47 -0.57 -9.34
CA ASN A 142 -10.80 -0.62 -9.92
C ASN A 142 -11.72 -1.58 -9.13
N GLU A 143 -11.21 -2.74 -8.75
CA GLU A 143 -11.95 -3.72 -7.95
C GLU A 143 -12.26 -3.19 -6.54
N LEU A 144 -11.29 -2.58 -5.87
CA LEU A 144 -11.49 -1.96 -4.56
C LEU A 144 -12.50 -0.80 -4.62
N TYR A 145 -12.44 0.02 -5.64
CA TYR A 145 -13.39 1.12 -5.87
C TYR A 145 -14.81 0.60 -6.06
N ALA A 146 -15.00 -0.43 -6.84
CA ALA A 146 -16.31 -1.07 -7.03
C ALA A 146 -16.87 -1.63 -5.72
N LYS A 147 -16.05 -2.27 -4.89
CA LYS A 147 -16.44 -2.76 -3.56
C LYS A 147 -16.85 -1.62 -2.63
N ASP A 148 -16.14 -0.52 -2.61
CA ASP A 148 -16.46 0.64 -1.78
C ASP A 148 -17.79 1.29 -2.19
N ILE A 149 -18.07 1.41 -3.48
CA ILE A 149 -19.36 1.89 -3.99
C ILE A 149 -20.49 0.95 -3.56
N SER A 150 -20.36 -0.35 -3.74
CA SER A 150 -21.36 -1.34 -3.34
C SER A 150 -21.67 -1.26 -1.85
N ARG A 151 -20.65 -1.10 -1.02
CA ARG A 151 -20.80 -0.94 0.44
C ARG A 151 -21.56 0.33 0.81
N LYS A 152 -21.24 1.46 0.18
CA LYS A 152 -21.94 2.74 0.39
C LYS A 152 -23.41 2.68 -0.03
N VAL A 153 -23.72 2.06 -1.15
CA VAL A 153 -25.09 1.88 -1.64
C VAL A 153 -25.90 1.01 -0.66
N ARG A 154 -25.37 -0.11 -0.18
CA ARG A 154 -26.02 -0.96 0.82
C ARG A 154 -26.28 -0.23 2.12
N SER A 155 -25.32 0.54 2.62
CA SER A 155 -25.45 1.35 3.82
C SER A 155 -26.56 2.39 3.66
N ALA A 156 -26.65 3.09 2.55
CA ALA A 156 -27.71 4.06 2.25
C ALA A 156 -29.10 3.41 2.23
N HIS A 157 -29.25 2.24 1.60
CA HIS A 157 -30.49 1.48 1.58
C HIS A 157 -30.92 1.03 2.99
N ASN A 158 -30.01 0.51 3.79
CA ASN A 158 -30.29 0.09 5.16
C ASN A 158 -30.73 1.27 6.04
N THR A 159 -30.10 2.42 5.90
CA THR A 159 -30.47 3.64 6.64
C THR A 159 -31.89 4.11 6.26
N ARG A 160 -32.25 4.12 4.99
CA ARG A 160 -33.58 4.48 4.52
C ARG A 160 -34.66 3.48 4.98
N GLY A 161 -34.38 2.18 4.94
CA GLY A 161 -35.28 1.17 5.43
C GLY A 161 -35.57 1.29 6.93
N ARG A 162 -34.57 1.62 7.74
CA ARG A 162 -34.72 1.84 9.18
C ARG A 162 -35.47 3.14 9.53
N ALA A 163 -35.33 4.16 8.70
CA ALA A 163 -36.02 5.44 8.88
C ALA A 163 -37.50 5.40 8.43
N GLY A 164 -37.99 4.29 7.88
CA GLY A 164 -39.36 4.15 7.39
C GLY A 164 -39.66 4.98 6.14
N GLU A 165 -38.68 5.42 5.42
CA GLU A 165 -38.82 6.07 4.11
C GLU A 165 -39.15 5.02 3.04
N PRO A 166 -40.16 5.27 2.19
CA PRO A 166 -40.53 4.36 1.12
C PRO A 166 -39.46 4.26 0.01
#